data_21d664d42a10efc55da18096f02a5a4e
#
_entry.id   21d664d42a10efc55da18096f02a5a4e
#
_cell.length_a   1.000
_cell.length_b   1.000
_cell.length_c   1.000
_cell.angle_alpha   90.00
_cell.angle_beta   90.00
_cell.angle_gamma   90.00
#
_symmetry.space_group_name_H-M   'P 1'
#
loop_
_entity.id
_entity.type
_entity.pdbx_description
1 polymer ?
#
loop_
_entity_poly.entity_id
_entity_poly.type
_entity_poly.pdbx_seq_one_letter_code
_entity_poly.pdbx_strand_id
1 'polypeptide(L)'
;GHNRTGRVVRPVLEKLGREVVVVDFDPRIVEEIGGVYGDIADYELYEEINLDQAEMIVSTVTDVEDNLQLLSALKKKRPITIILAADSADAARLYKAGADLVLVPHTIGGEYLSHLISSHGLDKKYLQEKGRELKERLVI
;
A
#
# COMPACT_ATOMS: atom_id res chain seq x y z
N GLY A 1 -4.83 -4.54 3.92
CA GLY A 1 -4.93 -3.69 5.11
C GLY A 1 -5.47 -2.30 4.80
N HIS A 2 -6.48 -1.88 5.56
CA HIS A 2 -7.15 -0.59 5.39
C HIS A 2 -6.85 0.37 6.55
N ASN A 3 -5.67 0.31 7.10
CA ASN A 3 -5.26 1.24 8.14
C ASN A 3 -4.68 2.53 7.51
N ARG A 4 -3.50 2.94 7.88
CA ARG A 4 -2.90 4.23 7.47
C ARG A 4 -2.83 4.41 5.95
N THR A 5 -2.14 3.53 5.27
CA THR A 5 -1.90 3.63 3.82
C THR A 5 -3.14 3.23 3.00
N GLY A 6 -3.81 2.16 3.38
CA GLY A 6 -5.00 1.69 2.65
C GLY A 6 -6.12 2.72 2.59
N ARG A 7 -6.35 3.47 3.66
CA ARG A 7 -7.36 4.55 3.69
C ARG A 7 -7.08 5.66 2.68
N VAL A 8 -5.82 5.91 2.34
CA VAL A 8 -5.43 6.95 1.37
C VAL A 8 -5.51 6.42 -0.06
N VAL A 9 -5.14 5.16 -0.27
CA VAL A 9 -5.05 4.53 -1.59
C VAL A 9 -6.42 4.16 -2.15
N ARG A 10 -7.30 3.60 -1.33
CA ARG A 10 -8.63 3.12 -1.78
C ARG A 10 -9.43 4.16 -2.55
N PRO A 11 -9.65 5.39 -2.04
CA PRO A 11 -10.44 6.39 -2.76
C PRO A 11 -9.87 6.75 -4.13
N VAL A 12 -8.55 6.71 -4.29
CA VAL A 12 -7.88 6.99 -5.57
C VAL A 12 -8.20 5.90 -6.58
N LEU A 13 -8.14 4.62 -6.18
CA LEU A 13 -8.48 3.49 -7.05
C LEU A 13 -9.96 3.50 -7.45
N GLU A 14 -10.85 3.82 -6.53
CA GLU A 14 -12.29 3.95 -6.81
C GLU A 14 -12.58 5.08 -7.80
N LYS A 15 -11.89 6.22 -7.69
CA LYS A 15 -11.98 7.33 -8.67
C LYS A 15 -11.50 6.95 -10.07
N LEU A 16 -10.61 5.97 -10.18
CA LEU A 16 -10.18 5.41 -11.46
C LEU A 16 -11.20 4.40 -12.03
N GLY A 17 -12.35 4.25 -11.40
CA GLY A 17 -13.41 3.33 -11.84
C GLY A 17 -13.11 1.86 -11.57
N ARG A 18 -12.22 1.57 -10.62
CA ARG A 18 -11.86 0.19 -10.27
C ARG A 18 -12.67 -0.30 -9.08
N GLU A 19 -13.10 -1.54 -9.16
CA GLU A 19 -13.66 -2.25 -8.00
C GLU A 19 -12.53 -2.60 -7.05
N VAL A 20 -12.68 -2.23 -5.77
CA VAL A 20 -11.68 -2.43 -4.74
C VAL A 20 -12.19 -3.39 -3.68
N VAL A 21 -11.51 -4.52 -3.53
CA VAL A 21 -11.72 -5.45 -2.42
C VAL A 21 -10.70 -5.15 -1.34
N VAL A 22 -11.15 -4.84 -0.14
CA VAL A 22 -10.28 -4.60 1.01
C VAL A 22 -10.28 -5.81 1.91
N VAL A 23 -9.09 -6.28 2.25
CA VAL A 23 -8.87 -7.37 3.20
C VAL A 23 -8.18 -6.82 4.43
N ASP A 24 -8.70 -7.11 5.60
CA ASP A 24 -8.10 -6.75 6.87
C ASP A 24 -8.33 -7.83 7.92
N PHE A 25 -7.42 -7.99 8.85
CA PHE A 25 -7.58 -8.92 9.97
C PHE A 25 -8.22 -8.27 11.21
N ASP A 26 -8.44 -6.95 11.19
CA ASP A 26 -9.19 -6.26 12.24
C ASP A 26 -10.70 -6.29 11.90
N PRO A 27 -11.49 -7.03 12.66
CA PRO A 27 -12.93 -7.16 12.38
C PRO A 27 -13.68 -5.82 12.45
N ARG A 28 -13.20 -4.87 13.24
CA ARG A 28 -13.82 -3.53 13.35
C ARG A 28 -13.65 -2.75 12.05
N ILE A 29 -12.48 -2.84 11.44
CA ILE A 29 -12.22 -2.22 10.13
C ILE A 29 -13.08 -2.86 9.05
N VAL A 30 -13.14 -4.18 9.04
CA VAL A 30 -13.96 -4.94 8.07
C VAL A 30 -15.44 -4.58 8.17
N GLU A 31 -15.98 -4.47 9.37
CA GLU A 31 -17.37 -4.07 9.60
C GLU A 31 -17.63 -2.63 9.13
N GLU A 32 -16.72 -1.70 9.43
CA GLU A 32 -16.84 -0.29 9.06
C GLU A 32 -16.87 -0.08 7.54
N ILE A 33 -16.06 -0.80 6.80
CA ILE A 33 -15.83 -0.55 5.35
C ILE A 33 -16.47 -1.57 4.41
N GLY A 34 -17.10 -2.63 4.95
CA GLY A 34 -17.65 -3.72 4.14
C GLY A 34 -16.58 -4.56 3.44
N GLY A 35 -15.42 -4.75 4.08
CA GLY A 35 -14.32 -5.54 3.56
C GLY A 35 -14.46 -7.04 3.81
N VAL A 36 -13.41 -7.78 3.49
CA VAL A 36 -13.27 -9.21 3.79
C VAL A 36 -12.34 -9.39 4.99
N TYR A 37 -12.81 -10.15 5.98
CA TYR A 37 -11.97 -10.53 7.11
C TYR A 37 -10.99 -11.62 6.68
N GLY A 38 -9.71 -11.42 6.93
CA GLY A 38 -8.72 -12.43 6.64
C GLY A 38 -7.28 -11.99 6.90
N ASP A 39 -6.43 -12.99 6.98
CA ASP A 39 -4.99 -12.83 7.09
C ASP A 39 -4.34 -13.15 5.75
N ILE A 40 -3.44 -12.30 5.29
CA ILE A 40 -2.66 -12.52 4.06
C ILE A 40 -1.82 -13.81 4.11
N ALA A 41 -1.53 -14.31 5.30
CA ALA A 41 -0.86 -15.61 5.51
C ALA A 41 -1.78 -16.83 5.23
N ASP A 42 -3.08 -16.62 5.05
CA ASP A 42 -4.04 -17.69 4.82
C ASP A 42 -4.31 -17.90 3.32
N TYR A 43 -3.94 -19.08 2.82
CA TYR A 43 -4.15 -19.45 1.41
C TYR A 43 -5.63 -19.56 1.02
N GLU A 44 -6.52 -19.95 1.95
CA GLU A 44 -7.96 -20.05 1.67
C GLU A 44 -8.55 -18.69 1.33
N LEU A 45 -8.01 -17.62 1.92
CA LEU A 45 -8.40 -16.25 1.60
C LEU A 45 -8.23 -15.92 0.13
N TYR A 46 -7.20 -16.43 -0.52
CA TYR A 46 -6.88 -16.08 -1.92
C TYR A 46 -7.96 -16.55 -2.89
N GLU A 47 -8.60 -17.67 -2.63
CA GLU A 47 -9.74 -18.15 -3.40
C GLU A 47 -11.00 -17.32 -3.11
N GLU A 48 -11.26 -17.03 -1.84
CA GLU A 48 -12.42 -16.24 -1.40
C GLU A 48 -12.47 -14.85 -2.06
N ILE A 49 -11.33 -14.19 -2.17
CA ILE A 49 -11.23 -12.84 -2.78
C ILE A 49 -11.01 -12.87 -4.29
N ASN A 50 -10.98 -14.02 -4.94
CA ASN A 50 -10.65 -14.16 -6.35
C ASN A 50 -9.32 -13.50 -6.72
N LEU A 51 -8.27 -13.78 -5.98
CA LEU A 51 -6.96 -13.16 -6.17
C LEU A 51 -6.43 -13.30 -7.60
N ASP A 52 -6.74 -14.41 -8.27
CA ASP A 52 -6.36 -14.67 -9.67
C ASP A 52 -6.97 -13.68 -10.68
N GLN A 53 -8.03 -12.97 -10.31
CA GLN A 53 -8.69 -11.98 -11.17
C GLN A 53 -8.23 -10.54 -10.87
N ALA A 54 -7.38 -10.34 -9.87
CA ALA A 54 -6.88 -9.03 -9.52
C ALA A 54 -5.99 -8.45 -10.65
N GLU A 55 -6.23 -7.19 -10.99
CA GLU A 55 -5.35 -6.42 -11.90
C GLU A 55 -4.18 -5.77 -11.13
N MET A 56 -4.42 -5.43 -9.87
CA MET A 56 -3.43 -4.83 -8.98
C MET A 56 -3.64 -5.32 -7.55
N ILE A 57 -2.55 -5.55 -6.85
CA ILE A 57 -2.53 -5.87 -5.43
C ILE A 57 -1.68 -4.82 -4.72
N VAL A 58 -2.24 -4.22 -3.68
CA VAL A 58 -1.53 -3.32 -2.79
C VAL A 58 -1.48 -3.94 -1.41
N SER A 59 -0.32 -4.41 -1.01
CA SER A 59 -0.09 -4.92 0.36
C SER A 59 0.48 -3.84 1.24
N THR A 60 -0.26 -3.47 2.27
CA THR A 60 0.18 -2.54 3.32
C THR A 60 0.72 -3.26 4.57
N VAL A 61 0.76 -4.58 4.53
CA VAL A 61 1.42 -5.42 5.53
C VAL A 61 2.93 -5.34 5.35
N THR A 62 3.67 -5.13 6.42
CA THR A 62 5.13 -5.01 6.35
C THR A 62 5.87 -6.29 6.73
N ASP A 63 5.16 -7.35 7.11
CA ASP A 63 5.77 -8.65 7.32
C ASP A 63 6.27 -9.22 5.99
N VAL A 64 7.58 -9.46 5.90
CA VAL A 64 8.22 -9.89 4.65
C VAL A 64 7.85 -11.33 4.29
N GLU A 65 7.71 -12.21 5.26
CA GLU A 65 7.39 -13.62 5.00
C GLU A 65 5.96 -13.77 4.45
N ASP A 66 5.00 -13.03 5.02
CA ASP A 66 3.62 -13.00 4.52
C ASP A 66 3.56 -12.46 3.08
N ASN A 67 4.30 -11.42 2.78
CA ASN A 67 4.37 -10.86 1.43
C ASN A 67 5.09 -11.79 0.43
N LEU A 68 6.12 -12.50 0.85
CA LEU A 68 6.78 -13.52 0.02
C LEU A 68 5.83 -14.68 -0.30
N GLN A 69 5.02 -15.09 0.68
CA GLN A 69 3.97 -16.09 0.48
C GLN A 69 2.94 -15.61 -0.54
N LEU A 70 2.45 -14.37 -0.40
CA LEU A 70 1.54 -13.75 -1.36
C LEU A 70 2.11 -13.77 -2.78
N LEU A 71 3.33 -13.29 -2.97
CA LEU A 71 4.01 -13.28 -4.28
C LEU A 71 4.16 -14.69 -4.86
N SER A 72 4.43 -15.69 -4.03
CA SER A 72 4.54 -17.09 -4.47
C SER A 72 3.23 -17.65 -5.00
N ALA A 73 2.10 -17.16 -4.51
CA ALA A 73 0.77 -17.58 -4.95
C ALA A 73 0.36 -16.98 -6.31
N LEU A 74 1.03 -15.94 -6.77
CA LEU A 74 0.69 -15.20 -8.00
C LEU A 74 1.36 -15.77 -9.28
N LYS A 75 1.77 -17.01 -9.29
CA LYS A 75 2.61 -17.61 -10.36
C LYS A 75 1.97 -17.66 -11.75
N LYS A 76 0.63 -17.71 -11.86
CA LYS A 76 -0.07 -17.92 -13.13
C LYS A 76 -0.49 -16.63 -13.83
N LYS A 77 -0.97 -15.66 -13.11
CA LYS A 77 -1.25 -14.30 -13.59
C LYS A 77 -0.46 -13.34 -12.73
N ARG A 78 0.21 -12.38 -13.34
CA ARG A 78 0.98 -11.39 -12.59
C ARG A 78 0.21 -10.07 -12.57
N PRO A 79 -0.63 -9.83 -11.55
CA PRO A 79 -1.16 -8.51 -11.32
C PRO A 79 -0.03 -7.54 -10.97
N ILE A 80 -0.26 -6.26 -11.14
CA ILE A 80 0.66 -5.25 -10.62
C ILE A 80 0.74 -5.41 -9.11
N THR A 81 1.94 -5.50 -8.55
CA THR A 81 2.15 -5.67 -7.12
C THR A 81 2.87 -4.46 -6.53
N ILE A 82 2.24 -3.83 -5.55
CA ILE A 82 2.80 -2.75 -4.76
C ILE A 82 2.81 -3.21 -3.30
N ILE A 83 3.97 -3.25 -2.68
CA ILE A 83 4.14 -3.84 -1.36
C ILE A 83 4.90 -2.88 -0.45
N LEU A 84 4.47 -2.74 0.79
CA LEU A 84 5.23 -2.05 1.82
C LEU A 84 6.24 -3.01 2.47
N ALA A 85 7.44 -2.54 2.70
CA ALA A 85 8.47 -3.25 3.43
C ALA A 85 8.90 -2.46 4.68
N ALA A 86 9.36 -3.18 5.70
CA ALA A 86 9.84 -2.56 6.92
C ALA A 86 11.18 -1.83 6.72
N ASP A 87 12.04 -2.40 5.89
CA ASP A 87 13.38 -1.89 5.61
C ASP A 87 13.88 -2.24 4.19
N SER A 88 15.07 -1.76 3.87
CA SER A 88 15.68 -1.97 2.54
C SER A 88 16.09 -3.42 2.29
N ALA A 89 16.43 -4.20 3.32
CA ALA A 89 16.81 -5.60 3.17
C ALA A 89 15.58 -6.44 2.79
N ASP A 90 14.46 -6.20 3.43
CA ASP A 90 13.18 -6.83 3.10
C ASP A 90 12.71 -6.40 1.70
N ALA A 91 12.85 -5.12 1.36
CA ALA A 91 12.53 -4.64 0.02
C ALA A 91 13.33 -5.37 -1.07
N ALA A 92 14.62 -5.60 -0.86
CA ALA A 92 15.46 -6.34 -1.79
C ALA A 92 14.98 -7.80 -1.98
N ARG A 93 14.54 -8.47 -0.90
CA ARG A 93 13.97 -9.81 -0.97
C ARG A 93 12.66 -9.84 -1.77
N LEU A 94 11.81 -8.86 -1.57
CA LEU A 94 10.52 -8.74 -2.27
C LEU A 94 10.71 -8.45 -3.77
N TYR A 95 11.63 -7.57 -4.14
CA TYR A 95 11.98 -7.36 -5.55
C TYR A 95 12.53 -8.63 -6.21
N LYS A 96 13.38 -9.37 -5.51
CA LYS A 96 13.91 -10.66 -5.99
C LYS A 96 12.80 -11.70 -6.19
N ALA A 97 11.74 -11.63 -5.38
CA ALA A 97 10.56 -12.48 -5.51
C ALA A 97 9.57 -12.04 -6.58
N GLY A 98 9.81 -10.90 -7.24
CA GLY A 98 9.04 -10.42 -8.38
C GLY A 98 8.03 -9.31 -8.10
N ALA A 99 8.13 -8.61 -6.97
CA ALA A 99 7.33 -7.42 -6.73
C ALA A 99 7.65 -6.32 -7.75
N ASP A 100 6.62 -5.61 -8.24
CA ASP A 100 6.81 -4.52 -9.20
C ASP A 100 7.29 -3.23 -8.52
N LEU A 101 6.71 -2.90 -7.38
CA LEU A 101 7.07 -1.72 -6.58
C LEU A 101 7.08 -2.06 -5.10
N VAL A 102 8.19 -1.79 -4.44
CA VAL A 102 8.30 -1.90 -2.98
C VAL A 102 8.60 -0.55 -2.37
N LEU A 103 7.81 -0.15 -1.41
CA LEU A 103 7.95 1.12 -0.71
C LEU A 103 8.38 0.88 0.74
N VAL A 104 9.45 1.53 1.14
CA VAL A 104 9.89 1.59 2.54
C VAL A 104 9.45 2.94 3.11
N PRO A 105 8.44 3.01 4.00
CA PRO A 105 7.80 4.27 4.40
C PRO A 105 8.77 5.34 4.91
N HIS A 106 9.78 4.96 5.68
CA HIS A 106 10.76 5.90 6.21
C HIS A 106 11.63 6.53 5.10
N THR A 107 12.01 5.75 4.11
CA THR A 107 12.81 6.23 2.96
C THR A 107 11.97 7.17 2.08
N ILE A 108 10.71 6.83 1.83
CA ILE A 108 9.79 7.65 1.02
C ILE A 108 9.60 9.04 1.62
N GLY A 109 9.49 9.15 2.95
CA GLY A 109 9.39 10.45 3.62
C GLY A 109 10.60 11.35 3.36
N GLY A 110 11.79 10.78 3.42
CA GLY A 110 13.04 11.49 3.11
C GLY A 110 13.15 11.88 1.62
N GLU A 111 12.78 10.98 0.72
CA GLU A 111 12.76 11.26 -0.72
C GLU A 111 11.76 12.36 -1.08
N TYR A 112 10.57 12.32 -0.50
CA TYR A 112 9.55 13.36 -0.69
C TYR A 112 10.04 14.72 -0.20
N LEU A 113 10.63 14.79 0.99
CA LEU A 113 11.22 16.03 1.52
C LEU A 113 12.35 16.54 0.62
N SER A 114 13.23 15.66 0.19
CA SER A 114 14.32 15.98 -0.75
C SER A 114 13.77 16.56 -2.06
N HIS A 115 12.70 15.97 -2.59
CA HIS A 115 12.04 16.46 -3.80
C HIS A 115 11.46 17.88 -3.61
N LEU A 116 10.78 18.14 -2.50
CA LEU A 116 10.25 19.48 -2.20
C LEU A 116 11.36 20.53 -2.15
N ILE A 117 12.46 20.23 -1.46
CA ILE A 117 13.60 21.14 -1.34
C ILE A 117 14.30 21.35 -2.68
N SER A 118 14.54 20.30 -3.45
CA SER A 118 15.18 20.37 -4.76
C SER A 118 14.39 21.18 -5.78
N SER A 119 13.05 21.06 -5.75
CA SER A 119 12.16 21.72 -6.71
C SER A 119 11.92 23.17 -6.39
N HIS A 120 11.87 23.56 -5.12
CA HIS A 120 11.43 24.88 -4.67
C HIS A 120 12.44 25.61 -3.78
N GLY A 121 13.55 24.96 -3.42
CA GLY A 121 14.60 25.53 -2.59
C GLY A 121 14.09 25.98 -1.22
N LEU A 122 14.53 27.16 -0.79
CA LEU A 122 14.15 27.76 0.50
C LEU A 122 12.91 28.68 0.38
N ASP A 123 11.96 28.32 -0.47
CA ASP A 123 10.72 29.07 -0.65
C ASP A 123 9.75 28.85 0.51
N LYS A 124 9.76 29.77 1.47
CA LYS A 124 8.92 29.70 2.66
C LYS A 124 7.42 29.69 2.32
N LYS A 125 7.00 30.51 1.35
CA LYS A 125 5.59 30.61 0.96
C LYS A 125 5.08 29.28 0.38
N TYR A 126 5.84 28.68 -0.52
CA TYR A 126 5.51 27.39 -1.10
C TYR A 126 5.42 26.28 -0.02
N LEU A 127 6.41 26.21 0.87
CA LEU A 127 6.42 25.21 1.94
C LEU A 127 5.26 25.40 2.93
N GLN A 128 4.86 26.64 3.21
CA GLN A 128 3.70 26.93 4.04
C GLN A 128 2.39 26.53 3.36
N GLU A 129 2.25 26.75 2.06
CA GLU A 129 1.09 26.30 1.28
C GLU A 129 1.00 24.77 1.28
N LYS A 130 2.12 24.09 1.04
CA LYS A 130 2.19 22.62 1.10
C LYS A 130 1.86 22.10 2.49
N GLY A 131 2.34 22.75 3.53
CA GLY A 131 2.01 22.42 4.92
C GLY A 131 0.53 22.54 5.23
N ARG A 132 -0.16 23.55 4.69
CA ARG A 132 -1.62 23.69 4.84
C ARG A 132 -2.38 22.56 4.17
N GLU A 133 -2.01 22.19 2.93
CA GLU A 133 -2.60 21.04 2.23
C GLU A 133 -2.47 19.73 3.04
N LEU A 134 -1.28 19.47 3.56
CA LEU A 134 -1.02 18.26 4.36
C LEU A 134 -1.78 18.29 5.68
N LYS A 135 -1.90 19.48 6.31
CA LYS A 135 -2.67 19.64 7.56
C LYS A 135 -4.15 19.31 7.37
N GLU A 136 -4.75 19.74 6.26
CA GLU A 136 -6.16 19.45 5.94
C GLU A 136 -6.41 17.94 5.83
N ARG A 137 -5.43 17.17 5.36
CA ARG A 137 -5.51 15.71 5.26
C ARG A 137 -5.35 14.98 6.61
N LEU A 138 -4.85 15.67 7.64
CA LEU A 138 -4.72 15.13 8.99
C LEU A 138 -6.03 15.19 9.79
N VAL A 139 -7.04 15.86 9.29
CA VAL A 139 -8.34 15.94 9.95
C VAL A 139 -8.98 14.55 9.87
N ILE A 140 -9.09 13.96 11.03
CA ILE A 140 -9.61 12.61 11.22
C ILE A 140 -11.09 12.72 11.60
#